data_2bdd4661964bb3a391a3060c6fdcac1e
#
_entry.id   2bdd4661964bb3a391a3060c6fdcac1e
#
_cell.length_a   1.000
_cell.length_b   1.000
_cell.length_c   1.000
_cell.angle_alpha   90.00
_cell.angle_beta   90.00
_cell.angle_gamma   90.00
#
_symmetry.space_group_name_H-M   'P 1'
#
loop_
_entity.id
_entity.type
_entity.pdbx_description
1 polymer ?
#
loop_
_entity_poly.entity_id
_entity_poly.type
_entity_poly.pdbx_seq_one_letter_code
_entity_poly.pdbx_strand_id
1 'polypeptide(L)'
;MSAQELPTRAKIVVIGGGVGGTSVAYHLAQLGQRDVILLERAELTSGSTFHSAGLVGQLRADPTLTKMNMYSVELYRELEKSETPASWRECGSIKIASSNERMAEIRRQIGWAKTFGLDLVEISNDQIKELFPLINLDSVVGGCYLATDGQVDPSQLTQAMAAGARRGGVKIFTHTRVLAINTKNNRITSVTTDK
;
A
#
# COMPACT_ATOMS: atom_id res chain seq x y z
N MET A 1 17.61 -25.43 -5.92
CA MET A 1 16.59 -25.24 -4.85
C MET A 1 15.49 -26.25 -5.13
N SER A 2 15.21 -27.20 -4.21
CA SER A 2 14.09 -28.12 -4.36
C SER A 2 12.79 -27.32 -4.43
N ALA A 3 11.92 -27.65 -5.39
CA ALA A 3 10.59 -27.03 -5.47
C ALA A 3 9.87 -27.29 -4.12
N GLN A 4 9.41 -26.25 -3.48
CA GLN A 4 8.67 -26.37 -2.24
C GLN A 4 7.33 -27.05 -2.55
N GLU A 5 7.09 -28.23 -1.96
CA GLU A 5 5.88 -28.99 -2.20
C GLU A 5 4.67 -28.28 -1.60
N LEU A 6 3.55 -28.22 -2.36
CA LEU A 6 2.32 -27.59 -1.90
C LEU A 6 1.71 -28.41 -0.75
N PRO A 7 1.42 -27.81 0.40
CA PRO A 7 0.86 -28.55 1.53
C PRO A 7 -0.59 -28.98 1.25
N THR A 8 -0.98 -30.14 1.72
CA THR A 8 -2.35 -30.67 1.58
C THR A 8 -3.36 -30.00 2.54
N ARG A 9 -2.86 -29.22 3.52
CA ARG A 9 -3.68 -28.51 4.52
C ARG A 9 -3.05 -27.16 4.86
N ALA A 10 -3.89 -26.17 5.14
CA ALA A 10 -3.53 -24.90 5.75
C ALA A 10 -4.73 -24.33 6.52
N LYS A 11 -4.48 -23.66 7.63
CA LYS A 11 -5.55 -22.97 8.39
C LYS A 11 -6.08 -21.75 7.66
N ILE A 12 -5.20 -21.02 6.97
CA ILE A 12 -5.54 -19.81 6.24
C ILE A 12 -4.89 -19.88 4.85
N VAL A 13 -5.68 -19.62 3.82
CA VAL A 13 -5.22 -19.51 2.43
C VAL A 13 -5.48 -18.10 1.94
N VAL A 14 -4.42 -17.39 1.58
CA VAL A 14 -4.48 -16.08 0.93
C VAL A 14 -4.36 -16.30 -0.58
N ILE A 15 -5.29 -15.77 -1.36
CA ILE A 15 -5.31 -15.92 -2.81
C ILE A 15 -4.93 -14.61 -3.47
N GLY A 16 -3.83 -14.60 -4.21
CA GLY A 16 -3.29 -13.45 -4.93
C GLY A 16 -2.03 -12.86 -4.27
N GLY A 17 -0.98 -12.70 -5.07
CA GLY A 17 0.34 -12.20 -4.67
C GLY A 17 0.60 -10.73 -5.02
N GLY A 18 -0.44 -9.93 -5.17
CA GLY A 18 -0.33 -8.48 -5.26
C GLY A 18 -0.16 -7.81 -3.87
N VAL A 19 -0.08 -6.48 -3.84
CA VAL A 19 0.11 -5.70 -2.61
C VAL A 19 -0.92 -6.02 -1.53
N GLY A 20 -2.20 -6.23 -1.89
CA GLY A 20 -3.26 -6.58 -0.95
C GLY A 20 -3.03 -7.95 -0.30
N GLY A 21 -2.76 -8.99 -1.09
CA GLY A 21 -2.54 -10.34 -0.57
C GLY A 21 -1.27 -10.46 0.26
N THR A 22 -0.17 -9.84 -0.18
CA THR A 22 1.08 -9.84 0.59
C THR A 22 0.95 -9.03 1.88
N SER A 23 0.17 -7.93 1.87
CA SER A 23 -0.17 -7.18 3.08
C SER A 23 -0.94 -8.04 4.07
N VAL A 24 -1.99 -8.75 3.62
CA VAL A 24 -2.75 -9.68 4.48
C VAL A 24 -1.83 -10.75 5.06
N ALA A 25 -0.99 -11.38 4.24
CA ALA A 25 -0.05 -12.41 4.68
C ALA A 25 0.96 -11.87 5.71
N TYR A 26 1.48 -10.66 5.48
CA TYR A 26 2.38 -9.97 6.39
C TYR A 26 1.72 -9.73 7.76
N HIS A 27 0.53 -9.15 7.77
CA HIS A 27 -0.16 -8.84 9.03
C HIS A 27 -0.62 -10.10 9.78
N LEU A 28 -1.03 -11.15 9.06
CA LEU A 28 -1.31 -12.44 9.69
C LEU A 28 -0.07 -13.00 10.40
N ALA A 29 1.11 -12.90 9.79
CA ALA A 29 2.37 -13.28 10.39
C ALA A 29 2.68 -12.45 11.64
N GLN A 30 2.50 -11.12 11.57
CA GLN A 30 2.68 -10.22 12.73
C GLN A 30 1.73 -10.56 13.88
N LEU A 31 0.51 -10.99 13.58
CA LEU A 31 -0.48 -11.47 14.55
C LEU A 31 -0.21 -12.89 15.05
N GLY A 32 0.94 -13.48 14.72
CA GLY A 32 1.36 -14.80 15.20
C GLY A 32 0.70 -15.98 14.48
N GLN A 33 -0.03 -15.77 13.38
CA GLN A 33 -0.60 -16.87 12.60
C GLN A 33 0.53 -17.58 11.83
N ARG A 34 0.71 -18.89 12.09
CA ARG A 34 1.83 -19.68 11.53
C ARG A 34 1.43 -20.60 10.38
N ASP A 35 0.17 -21.06 10.36
CA ASP A 35 -0.35 -21.99 9.35
C ASP A 35 -1.08 -21.19 8.26
N VAL A 36 -0.31 -20.37 7.55
CA VAL A 36 -0.78 -19.48 6.47
C VAL A 36 -0.03 -19.81 5.19
N ILE A 37 -0.76 -19.97 4.08
CA ILE A 37 -0.19 -20.03 2.74
C ILE A 37 -0.73 -18.90 1.88
N LEU A 38 0.10 -18.40 0.96
CA LEU A 38 -0.31 -17.48 -0.09
C LEU A 38 -0.09 -18.17 -1.43
N LEU A 39 -1.14 -18.17 -2.26
CA LEU A 39 -1.14 -18.76 -3.61
C LEU A 39 -1.25 -17.66 -4.65
N GLU A 40 -0.28 -17.60 -5.58
CA GLU A 40 -0.27 -16.67 -6.70
C GLU A 40 -0.13 -17.45 -8.01
N ARG A 41 -0.98 -17.11 -9.00
CA ARG A 41 -1.04 -17.80 -10.29
C ARG A 41 0.18 -17.57 -11.19
N ALA A 42 0.87 -16.45 -10.99
CA ALA A 42 2.04 -16.04 -11.75
C ALA A 42 3.16 -15.62 -10.77
N GLU A 43 3.93 -14.62 -11.11
CA GLU A 43 4.88 -13.99 -10.18
C GLU A 43 4.17 -13.00 -9.25
N LEU A 44 4.75 -12.74 -8.07
CA LEU A 44 4.28 -11.66 -7.22
C LEU A 44 4.28 -10.36 -8.02
N THR A 45 3.30 -9.50 -7.77
CA THR A 45 3.12 -8.18 -8.40
C THR A 45 2.62 -8.17 -9.85
N SER A 46 2.58 -9.29 -10.55
CA SER A 46 2.27 -9.38 -12.00
C SER A 46 0.86 -8.91 -12.40
N GLY A 47 -0.02 -8.65 -11.45
CA GLY A 47 -1.38 -8.14 -11.70
C GLY A 47 -1.47 -6.61 -11.60
N SER A 48 -2.56 -6.11 -11.01
CA SER A 48 -2.84 -4.66 -10.88
C SER A 48 -1.79 -3.89 -10.10
N THR A 49 -1.04 -4.54 -9.21
CA THR A 49 0.01 -3.89 -8.41
C THR A 49 1.07 -3.25 -9.28
N PHE A 50 1.55 -3.94 -10.31
CA PHE A 50 2.57 -3.43 -11.23
C PHE A 50 2.14 -2.14 -11.96
N HIS A 51 0.84 -1.95 -12.17
CA HIS A 51 0.30 -0.78 -12.87
C HIS A 51 0.02 0.42 -11.95
N SER A 52 0.28 0.32 -10.65
CA SER A 52 0.08 1.42 -9.71
C SER A 52 1.15 2.50 -9.90
N ALA A 53 0.74 3.77 -9.82
CA ALA A 53 1.66 4.91 -9.87
C ALA A 53 2.55 5.04 -8.60
N GLY A 54 2.24 4.31 -7.54
CA GLY A 54 3.01 4.34 -6.30
C GLY A 54 2.88 5.62 -5.48
N LEU A 55 1.94 6.51 -5.81
CA LEU A 55 1.71 7.74 -5.04
C LEU A 55 0.98 7.42 -3.73
N VAL A 56 1.53 7.89 -2.62
CA VAL A 56 1.02 7.64 -1.28
C VAL A 56 0.70 8.96 -0.59
N GLY A 57 -0.60 9.22 -0.44
CA GLY A 57 -1.09 10.38 0.31
C GLY A 57 -1.92 9.93 1.51
N GLN A 58 -1.74 10.58 2.65
CA GLN A 58 -2.36 10.17 3.92
C GLN A 58 -3.79 10.69 4.06
N LEU A 59 -4.03 11.97 3.79
CA LEU A 59 -5.33 12.59 4.02
C LEU A 59 -6.39 12.12 3.01
N ARG A 60 -7.54 11.69 3.53
CA ARG A 60 -8.74 11.33 2.77
C ARG A 60 -9.97 12.06 3.34
N ALA A 61 -11.07 12.08 2.59
CA ALA A 61 -12.34 12.63 3.07
C ALA A 61 -12.97 11.77 4.18
N ASP A 62 -12.60 10.51 4.28
CA ASP A 62 -13.08 9.56 5.29
C ASP A 62 -12.04 9.39 6.41
N PRO A 63 -12.46 9.46 7.70
CA PRO A 63 -11.54 9.31 8.83
C PRO A 63 -10.85 7.95 8.90
N THR A 64 -11.57 6.87 8.57
CA THR A 64 -11.03 5.50 8.61
C THR A 64 -9.95 5.32 7.56
N LEU A 65 -10.22 5.78 6.34
CA LEU A 65 -9.23 5.75 5.25
C LEU A 65 -8.00 6.62 5.56
N THR A 66 -8.19 7.78 6.21
CA THR A 66 -7.05 8.62 6.65
C THR A 66 -6.18 7.85 7.63
N LYS A 67 -6.76 7.26 8.68
CA LYS A 67 -6.01 6.46 9.66
C LYS A 67 -5.32 5.25 9.04
N MET A 68 -5.98 4.55 8.12
CA MET A 68 -5.37 3.43 7.39
C MET A 68 -4.17 3.87 6.54
N ASN A 69 -4.26 5.02 5.88
CA ASN A 69 -3.15 5.55 5.09
C ASN A 69 -1.99 6.02 5.97
N MET A 70 -2.28 6.65 7.11
CA MET A 70 -1.25 7.02 8.11
C MET A 70 -0.51 5.77 8.61
N TYR A 71 -1.24 4.73 8.99
CA TYR A 71 -0.64 3.44 9.35
C TYR A 71 0.21 2.86 8.22
N SER A 72 -0.26 2.97 6.97
CA SER A 72 0.49 2.47 5.81
C SER A 72 1.82 3.20 5.64
N VAL A 73 1.86 4.52 5.84
CA VAL A 73 3.10 5.31 5.77
C VAL A 73 4.06 4.90 6.88
N GLU A 74 3.59 4.70 8.11
CA GLU A 74 4.42 4.19 9.22
C GLU A 74 5.01 2.83 8.88
N LEU A 75 4.19 1.90 8.39
CA LEU A 75 4.64 0.58 7.94
C LEU A 75 5.69 0.67 6.81
N TYR A 76 5.51 1.58 5.85
CA TYR A 76 6.47 1.73 4.74
C TYR A 76 7.81 2.26 5.21
N ARG A 77 7.81 3.18 6.18
CA ARG A 77 9.05 3.65 6.85
C ARG A 77 9.78 2.52 7.59
N GLU A 78 9.04 1.62 8.22
CA GLU A 78 9.61 0.45 8.89
C GLU A 78 10.18 -0.56 7.89
N LEU A 79 9.42 -0.87 6.84
CA LEU A 79 9.83 -1.79 5.79
C LEU A 79 11.05 -1.28 5.02
N GLU A 80 11.19 0.05 4.85
CA GLU A 80 12.36 0.64 4.20
C GLU A 80 13.66 0.34 4.93
N LYS A 81 13.60 0.16 6.26
CA LYS A 81 14.76 -0.18 7.11
C LYS A 81 15.05 -1.69 7.16
N SER A 82 14.23 -2.51 6.51
CA SER A 82 14.38 -3.96 6.53
C SER A 82 15.43 -4.45 5.52
N GLU A 83 15.81 -5.73 5.61
CA GLU A 83 16.71 -6.38 4.64
C GLU A 83 16.18 -6.38 3.20
N THR A 84 14.87 -6.23 3.03
CA THR A 84 14.21 -6.08 1.73
C THR A 84 13.46 -4.75 1.75
N PRO A 85 14.10 -3.64 1.35
CA PRO A 85 13.49 -2.30 1.43
C PRO A 85 12.26 -2.18 0.54
N ALA A 86 11.29 -1.37 0.98
CA ALA A 86 10.05 -1.11 0.27
C ALA A 86 10.19 -0.09 -0.86
N SER A 87 11.35 0.56 -0.98
CA SER A 87 11.57 1.73 -1.86
C SER A 87 10.66 2.91 -1.54
N TRP A 88 10.44 3.15 -0.23
CA TRP A 88 9.69 4.30 0.26
C TRP A 88 10.53 5.56 0.18
N ARG A 89 9.95 6.62 -0.39
CA ARG A 89 10.54 7.97 -0.44
C ARG A 89 9.54 8.97 0.11
N GLU A 90 9.85 9.58 1.23
CA GLU A 90 9.08 10.64 1.85
C GLU A 90 9.45 11.98 1.18
N CYS A 91 8.90 12.23 0.00
CA CYS A 91 9.18 13.41 -0.81
C CYS A 91 8.11 14.51 -0.67
N GLY A 92 7.10 14.26 0.15
CA GLY A 92 5.93 15.13 0.28
C GLY A 92 4.95 15.01 -0.89
N SER A 93 3.83 15.70 -0.75
CA SER A 93 2.85 15.90 -1.83
C SER A 93 2.37 17.33 -1.90
N ILE A 94 2.19 17.84 -3.11
CA ILE A 94 1.64 19.16 -3.39
C ILE A 94 0.25 18.98 -4.00
N LYS A 95 -0.72 19.72 -3.47
CA LYS A 95 -2.04 19.86 -4.06
C LYS A 95 -2.25 21.33 -4.45
N ILE A 96 -2.49 21.59 -5.73
CA ILE A 96 -2.68 22.93 -6.26
C ILE A 96 -4.16 23.29 -6.42
N ALA A 97 -4.46 24.59 -6.37
CA ALA A 97 -5.75 25.16 -6.67
C ALA A 97 -5.66 26.06 -7.89
N SER A 98 -6.54 25.84 -8.86
CA SER A 98 -6.70 26.68 -10.07
C SER A 98 -7.87 27.65 -9.95
N SER A 99 -8.53 27.75 -8.78
CA SER A 99 -9.57 28.74 -8.49
C SER A 99 -9.64 29.06 -6.99
N ASN A 100 -10.27 30.16 -6.64
CA ASN A 100 -10.48 30.56 -5.25
C ASN A 100 -11.39 29.57 -4.51
N GLU A 101 -12.38 28.98 -5.17
CA GLU A 101 -13.28 27.97 -4.59
C GLU A 101 -12.46 26.71 -4.22
N ARG A 102 -11.55 26.30 -5.12
CA ARG A 102 -10.66 25.17 -4.84
C ARG A 102 -9.70 25.49 -3.70
N MET A 103 -9.21 26.71 -3.61
CA MET A 103 -8.36 27.14 -2.50
C MET A 103 -9.12 27.17 -1.16
N ALA A 104 -10.39 27.59 -1.16
CA ALA A 104 -11.25 27.51 0.02
C ALA A 104 -11.48 26.07 0.49
N GLU A 105 -11.60 25.11 -0.45
CA GLU A 105 -11.67 23.69 -0.12
C GLU A 105 -10.35 23.18 0.47
N ILE A 106 -9.22 23.56 -0.08
CA ILE A 106 -7.90 23.21 0.47
C ILE A 106 -7.75 23.71 1.90
N ARG A 107 -8.18 24.92 2.21
CA ARG A 107 -8.16 25.46 3.60
C ARG A 107 -9.02 24.63 4.55
N ARG A 108 -10.18 24.13 4.09
CA ARG A 108 -10.98 23.18 4.89
C ARG A 108 -10.24 21.86 5.12
N GLN A 109 -9.55 21.34 4.08
CA GLN A 109 -8.74 20.14 4.21
C GLN A 109 -7.56 20.32 5.19
N ILE A 110 -6.95 21.50 5.25
CA ILE A 110 -5.92 21.83 6.23
C ILE A 110 -6.49 21.76 7.65
N GLY A 111 -7.68 22.33 7.88
CA GLY A 111 -8.38 22.20 9.17
C GLY A 111 -8.70 20.75 9.52
N TRP A 112 -9.14 19.96 8.54
CA TRP A 112 -9.42 18.54 8.69
C TRP A 112 -8.15 17.74 9.02
N ALA A 113 -7.05 17.97 8.33
CA ALA A 113 -5.77 17.31 8.54
C ALA A 113 -5.25 17.45 9.98
N LYS A 114 -5.43 18.63 10.58
CA LYS A 114 -5.04 18.90 11.96
C LYS A 114 -5.73 17.98 12.98
N THR A 115 -6.96 17.54 12.70
CA THR A 115 -7.68 16.60 13.59
C THR A 115 -7.03 15.22 13.66
N PHE A 116 -6.16 14.88 12.71
CA PHE A 116 -5.37 13.67 12.68
C PHE A 116 -3.89 13.86 13.06
N GLY A 117 -3.48 15.10 13.38
CA GLY A 117 -2.08 15.43 13.62
C GLY A 117 -1.23 15.51 12.34
N LEU A 118 -1.86 15.62 11.16
CA LEU A 118 -1.16 15.82 9.89
C LEU A 118 -0.86 17.31 9.69
N ASP A 119 0.41 17.65 9.47
CA ASP A 119 0.89 19.00 9.25
C ASP A 119 0.74 19.41 7.77
N LEU A 120 -0.51 19.47 7.30
CA LEU A 120 -0.83 19.97 5.98
C LEU A 120 -0.82 21.50 6.03
N VAL A 121 0.06 22.13 5.28
CA VAL A 121 0.27 23.58 5.28
C VAL A 121 -0.15 24.23 3.95
N GLU A 122 -0.69 25.44 4.02
CA GLU A 122 -0.91 26.29 2.84
C GLU A 122 0.44 26.79 2.32
N ILE A 123 0.66 26.75 1.01
CA ILE A 123 1.89 27.19 0.35
C ILE A 123 1.60 28.15 -0.80
N SER A 124 2.48 29.15 -0.98
CA SER A 124 2.43 30.13 -2.07
C SER A 124 2.91 29.52 -3.41
N ASN A 125 2.66 30.24 -4.51
CA ASN A 125 3.17 29.87 -5.83
C ASN A 125 4.70 29.81 -5.88
N ASP A 126 5.40 30.70 -5.17
CA ASP A 126 6.87 30.67 -5.10
C ASP A 126 7.37 29.39 -4.41
N GLN A 127 6.74 29.01 -3.30
CA GLN A 127 7.04 27.77 -2.59
C GLN A 127 6.70 26.52 -3.43
N ILE A 128 5.60 26.55 -4.20
CA ILE A 128 5.27 25.47 -5.14
C ILE A 128 6.36 25.35 -6.21
N LYS A 129 6.83 26.48 -6.75
CA LYS A 129 7.87 26.50 -7.78
C LYS A 129 9.22 26.00 -7.25
N GLU A 130 9.55 26.31 -6.00
CA GLU A 130 10.75 25.82 -5.32
C GLU A 130 10.71 24.29 -5.12
N LEU A 131 9.57 23.77 -4.65
CA LEU A 131 9.37 22.32 -4.42
C LEU A 131 9.28 21.53 -5.73
N PHE A 132 8.69 22.10 -6.77
CA PHE A 132 8.55 21.46 -8.08
C PHE A 132 8.84 22.44 -9.23
N PRO A 133 10.12 22.62 -9.60
CA PRO A 133 10.54 23.62 -10.59
C PRO A 133 9.95 23.48 -11.99
N LEU A 134 9.47 22.28 -12.36
CA LEU A 134 8.91 22.02 -13.70
C LEU A 134 7.43 22.45 -13.85
N ILE A 135 6.76 22.82 -12.74
CA ILE A 135 5.34 23.17 -12.80
C ILE A 135 5.09 24.47 -13.54
N ASN A 136 4.03 24.52 -14.36
CA ASN A 136 3.46 25.76 -14.88
C ASN A 136 2.43 26.30 -13.87
N LEU A 137 2.58 27.57 -13.49
CA LEU A 137 1.76 28.23 -12.47
C LEU A 137 0.77 29.25 -13.04
N ASP A 138 0.63 29.38 -14.37
CA ASP A 138 -0.17 30.43 -15.01
C ASP A 138 -1.63 30.48 -14.52
N SER A 139 -2.20 29.35 -14.14
CA SER A 139 -3.57 29.25 -13.63
C SER A 139 -3.66 28.80 -12.15
N VAL A 140 -2.53 28.87 -11.42
CA VAL A 140 -2.47 28.41 -10.03
C VAL A 140 -2.60 29.60 -9.09
N VAL A 141 -3.59 29.56 -8.18
CA VAL A 141 -3.82 30.60 -7.17
C VAL A 141 -3.17 30.28 -5.81
N GLY A 142 -2.65 29.07 -5.63
CA GLY A 142 -1.98 28.60 -4.42
C GLY A 142 -2.12 27.10 -4.28
N GLY A 143 -1.72 26.56 -3.12
CA GLY A 143 -1.81 25.14 -2.86
C GLY A 143 -1.57 24.77 -1.41
N CYS A 144 -1.41 23.47 -1.16
CA CYS A 144 -0.96 22.97 0.14
C CYS A 144 0.09 21.86 -0.05
N TYR A 145 0.86 21.66 0.99
CA TYR A 145 1.95 20.69 1.05
C TYR A 145 1.85 19.83 2.31
N LEU A 146 2.01 18.52 2.16
CA LEU A 146 2.15 17.58 3.26
C LEU A 146 3.50 16.88 3.12
N ALA A 147 4.45 17.24 3.97
CA ALA A 147 5.83 16.76 3.89
C ALA A 147 5.96 15.25 4.11
N THR A 148 5.04 14.65 4.89
CA THR A 148 5.08 13.23 5.27
C THR A 148 4.38 12.30 4.26
N ASP A 149 3.81 12.84 3.20
CA ASP A 149 3.38 12.06 2.04
C ASP A 149 4.59 11.65 1.19
N GLY A 150 4.40 10.72 0.26
CA GLY A 150 5.52 10.31 -0.57
C GLY A 150 5.13 9.35 -1.69
N GLN A 151 6.13 8.60 -2.12
CA GLN A 151 5.97 7.56 -3.14
C GLN A 151 6.67 6.27 -2.74
N VAL A 152 6.21 5.17 -3.29
CA VAL A 152 6.78 3.84 -3.10
C VAL A 152 6.83 3.13 -4.45
N ASP A 153 7.82 2.28 -4.68
CA ASP A 153 7.73 1.31 -5.78
C ASP A 153 6.74 0.20 -5.39
N PRO A 154 5.62 0.04 -6.10
CA PRO A 154 4.59 -0.93 -5.71
C PRO A 154 5.09 -2.38 -5.71
N SER A 155 6.03 -2.71 -6.59
CA SER A 155 6.61 -4.05 -6.68
C SER A 155 7.59 -4.30 -5.53
N GLN A 156 8.44 -3.35 -5.22
CA GLN A 156 9.38 -3.44 -4.10
C GLN A 156 8.63 -3.53 -2.76
N LEU A 157 7.60 -2.70 -2.56
CA LEU A 157 6.74 -2.77 -1.38
C LEU A 157 6.12 -4.16 -1.21
N THR A 158 5.60 -4.73 -2.31
CA THR A 158 4.99 -6.07 -2.30
C THR A 158 6.03 -7.13 -1.93
N GLN A 159 7.25 -7.05 -2.46
CA GLN A 159 8.35 -7.95 -2.12
C GLN A 159 8.79 -7.79 -0.65
N ALA A 160 8.84 -6.56 -0.13
CA ALA A 160 9.17 -6.30 1.27
C ALA A 160 8.16 -6.95 2.22
N MET A 161 6.86 -6.80 1.95
CA MET A 161 5.80 -7.45 2.71
C MET A 161 5.86 -8.98 2.59
N ALA A 162 6.10 -9.51 1.38
CA ALA A 162 6.25 -10.95 1.16
C ALA A 162 7.46 -11.53 1.92
N ALA A 163 8.58 -10.81 1.93
CA ALA A 163 9.76 -11.20 2.70
C ALA A 163 9.45 -11.21 4.22
N GLY A 164 8.78 -10.17 4.72
CA GLY A 164 8.32 -10.12 6.11
C GLY A 164 7.37 -11.25 6.47
N ALA A 165 6.41 -11.57 5.60
CA ALA A 165 5.50 -12.69 5.77
C ALA A 165 6.26 -14.04 5.85
N ARG A 166 7.23 -14.27 4.95
CA ARG A 166 8.08 -15.47 4.96
C ARG A 166 8.90 -15.60 6.26
N ARG A 167 9.50 -14.51 6.74
CA ARG A 167 10.20 -14.50 8.04
C ARG A 167 9.25 -14.87 9.18
N GLY A 168 7.99 -14.47 9.10
CA GLY A 168 6.94 -14.85 10.05
C GLY A 168 6.37 -16.27 9.85
N GLY A 169 6.88 -17.07 8.90
CA GLY A 169 6.52 -18.46 8.68
C GLY A 169 5.44 -18.69 7.62
N VAL A 170 4.95 -17.66 6.94
CA VAL A 170 4.02 -17.81 5.82
C VAL A 170 4.74 -18.45 4.62
N LYS A 171 4.12 -19.47 4.03
CA LYS A 171 4.61 -20.09 2.80
C LYS A 171 3.95 -19.43 1.59
N ILE A 172 4.75 -18.99 0.62
CA ILE A 172 4.28 -18.32 -0.59
C ILE A 172 4.60 -19.20 -1.79
N PHE A 173 3.57 -19.55 -2.55
CA PHE A 173 3.64 -20.39 -3.75
C PHE A 173 3.23 -19.55 -4.96
N THR A 174 4.19 -19.24 -5.82
CA THR A 174 3.96 -18.64 -7.14
C THR A 174 3.65 -19.73 -8.16
N HIS A 175 3.18 -19.34 -9.36
CA HIS A 175 2.77 -20.25 -10.41
C HIS A 175 1.80 -21.34 -9.93
N THR A 176 0.92 -20.97 -8.99
CA THR A 176 -0.08 -21.86 -8.42
C THR A 176 -1.45 -21.19 -8.49
N ARG A 177 -2.22 -21.55 -9.50
CA ARG A 177 -3.51 -20.95 -9.78
C ARG A 177 -4.60 -21.64 -8.96
N VAL A 178 -5.37 -20.85 -8.21
CA VAL A 178 -6.61 -21.34 -7.59
C VAL A 178 -7.71 -21.38 -8.65
N LEU A 179 -8.30 -22.56 -8.83
CA LEU A 179 -9.36 -22.84 -9.80
C LEU A 179 -10.76 -22.75 -9.17
N ALA A 180 -10.89 -23.16 -7.89
CA ALA A 180 -12.16 -23.13 -7.19
C ALA A 180 -11.96 -22.98 -5.68
N ILE A 181 -12.97 -22.41 -5.04
CA ILE A 181 -13.16 -22.41 -3.58
C ILE A 181 -14.34 -23.33 -3.29
N ASN A 182 -14.09 -24.45 -2.60
CA ASN A 182 -15.11 -25.44 -2.31
C ASN A 182 -15.76 -25.15 -0.97
N THR A 183 -17.08 -25.22 -0.93
CA THR A 183 -17.87 -24.96 0.28
C THR A 183 -18.82 -26.12 0.59
N LYS A 184 -19.07 -26.36 1.86
CA LYS A 184 -20.09 -27.28 2.36
C LYS A 184 -20.74 -26.67 3.59
N ASN A 185 -22.08 -26.66 3.64
CA ASN A 185 -22.83 -26.08 4.75
C ASN A 185 -22.41 -24.64 5.08
N ASN A 186 -22.26 -23.80 4.07
CA ASN A 186 -21.84 -22.40 4.17
C ASN A 186 -20.45 -22.17 4.80
N ARG A 187 -19.57 -23.18 4.77
CA ARG A 187 -18.18 -23.10 5.23
C ARG A 187 -17.22 -23.50 4.12
N ILE A 188 -16.12 -22.79 4.01
CA ILE A 188 -15.04 -23.17 3.10
C ILE A 188 -14.40 -24.45 3.62
N THR A 189 -14.26 -25.44 2.73
CA THR A 189 -13.67 -26.75 3.04
C THR A 189 -12.31 -26.94 2.39
N SER A 190 -12.12 -26.40 1.20
CA SER A 190 -10.84 -26.48 0.48
C SER A 190 -10.75 -25.44 -0.64
N VAL A 191 -9.57 -25.30 -1.21
CA VAL A 191 -9.31 -24.66 -2.51
C VAL A 191 -8.77 -25.71 -3.47
N THR A 192 -9.18 -25.65 -4.74
CA THR A 192 -8.64 -26.49 -5.81
C THR A 192 -7.64 -25.65 -6.60
N THR A 193 -6.46 -26.21 -6.88
CA THR A 193 -5.40 -25.56 -7.65
C THR A 193 -5.12 -26.33 -8.95
N ASP A 194 -4.31 -25.75 -9.83
CA ASP A 194 -3.81 -26.39 -11.05
C ASP A 194 -2.60 -27.33 -10.81
N LYS A 195 -2.22 -27.51 -9.55
CA LYS A 195 -1.15 -28.42 -9.09
C LYS A 195 -1.66 -29.42 -8.09
#